data_d2e46c8bdf7d380e025c8bd57abb1690
#
_entry.id   d2e46c8bdf7d380e025c8bd57abb1690
#
_cell.length_a   1.000
_cell.length_b   1.000
_cell.length_c   1.000
_cell.angle_alpha   90.00
_cell.angle_beta   90.00
_cell.angle_gamma   90.00
#
_symmetry.space_group_name_H-M   'P 1'
#
loop_
_entity.id
_entity.type
_entity.pdbx_description
1 polymer ?
#
loop_
_entity_poly.entity_id
_entity_poly.type
_entity_poly.pdbx_seq_one_letter_code
_entity_poly.pdbx_strand_id
1 'polypeptide(L)'
;MEQMRKENPEILTLGHSPDPDDAFMFYAMAENKIDLRGYRFEHRLEDIQTLNERAQRGELHISAISIHAYLYVADKYALLPCGASMGDGYGPLIVRKHPTPNIQRSTPNQERNARESLRNATIAVPGKMTSAFLALQLFLGEFNFIVVPFDKIFDFVESGRTDAGLIIHEGQLTYARSGFEKVVDLGEWWKRQTGLPLPLGGNVVRKDIPPPVRRDISEIIRESIDYGLTHRDEAVAYSLAYARDMNSQLATKFIGMYVNEFTRDYGQIGRAAISKFLSDAHDKGYVDIPIEVEFVE
;
A
#
# COMPACT_ATOMS: atom_id res chain seq x y z
N MET A 1 37.78 -10.05 -12.29
CA MET A 1 37.47 -11.07 -11.28
C MET A 1 36.19 -11.75 -11.75
N GLU A 2 36.33 -12.98 -12.19
CA GLU A 2 35.26 -13.80 -12.71
C GLU A 2 34.28 -14.10 -11.56
N GLN A 3 33.03 -13.58 -11.66
CA GLN A 3 31.97 -13.93 -10.72
C GLN A 3 31.71 -15.43 -10.83
N MET A 4 32.17 -16.19 -9.84
CA MET A 4 31.76 -17.57 -9.67
C MET A 4 30.22 -17.60 -9.58
N ARG A 5 29.54 -17.97 -10.67
CA ARG A 5 28.10 -18.30 -10.64
C ARG A 5 27.95 -19.38 -9.58
N LYS A 6 27.18 -19.09 -8.51
CA LYS A 6 26.81 -20.09 -7.52
C LYS A 6 26.14 -21.24 -8.28
N GLU A 7 26.62 -22.49 -8.12
CA GLU A 7 26.11 -23.69 -8.81
C GLU A 7 24.62 -23.98 -8.46
N ASN A 8 24.10 -23.37 -7.37
CA ASN A 8 22.67 -23.34 -7.03
C ASN A 8 22.29 -21.90 -6.67
N PRO A 9 21.36 -21.27 -7.39
CA PRO A 9 20.88 -19.95 -7.03
C PRO A 9 20.19 -20.00 -5.67
N GLU A 10 20.48 -19.02 -4.81
CA GLU A 10 19.78 -18.85 -3.55
C GLU A 10 18.32 -18.45 -3.85
N ILE A 11 17.37 -19.24 -3.35
CA ILE A 11 15.94 -18.98 -3.55
C ILE A 11 15.46 -18.03 -2.46
N LEU A 12 15.00 -16.87 -2.86
CA LEU A 12 14.42 -15.84 -1.99
C LEU A 12 12.91 -15.76 -2.19
N THR A 13 12.14 -15.90 -1.14
CA THR A 13 10.68 -15.71 -1.20
C THR A 13 10.36 -14.23 -1.18
N LEU A 14 9.52 -13.79 -2.14
CA LEU A 14 9.06 -12.42 -2.31
C LEU A 14 7.54 -12.36 -2.27
N GLY A 15 6.96 -11.83 -1.19
CA GLY A 15 5.53 -11.61 -1.06
C GLY A 15 5.11 -10.26 -1.58
N HIS A 16 4.07 -10.22 -2.42
CA HIS A 16 3.45 -8.98 -2.88
C HIS A 16 1.97 -9.21 -3.20
N SER A 17 1.19 -8.12 -3.31
CA SER A 17 -0.23 -8.26 -3.59
C SER A 17 -0.49 -8.65 -5.05
N PRO A 18 -1.62 -9.31 -5.34
CA PRO A 18 -2.06 -9.56 -6.71
C PRO A 18 -2.80 -8.34 -7.28
N ASP A 19 -2.23 -7.14 -7.08
CA ASP A 19 -2.78 -5.88 -7.59
C ASP A 19 -1.93 -5.35 -8.75
N PRO A 20 -2.49 -4.57 -9.68
CA PRO A 20 -1.78 -4.14 -10.88
C PRO A 20 -0.54 -3.29 -10.64
N ASP A 21 -0.49 -2.51 -9.56
CA ASP A 21 0.66 -1.68 -9.20
C ASP A 21 1.83 -2.54 -8.71
N ASP A 22 1.59 -3.55 -7.86
CA ASP A 22 2.61 -4.51 -7.46
C ASP A 22 3.09 -5.34 -8.67
N ALA A 23 2.15 -5.85 -9.48
CA ALA A 23 2.51 -6.59 -10.69
C ALA A 23 3.40 -5.75 -11.64
N PHE A 24 3.13 -4.45 -11.74
CA PHE A 24 3.95 -3.53 -12.51
C PHE A 24 5.37 -3.39 -11.94
N MET A 25 5.50 -3.22 -10.62
CA MET A 25 6.80 -3.06 -9.96
C MET A 25 7.69 -4.30 -10.13
N PHE A 26 7.10 -5.49 -10.06
CA PHE A 26 7.83 -6.75 -10.13
C PHE A 26 7.87 -7.39 -11.52
N TYR A 27 7.31 -6.74 -12.55
CA TYR A 27 7.25 -7.24 -13.92
C TYR A 27 8.60 -7.70 -14.46
N ALA A 28 9.62 -6.84 -14.37
CA ALA A 28 10.92 -7.15 -14.95
C ALA A 28 11.65 -8.29 -14.24
N MET A 29 11.41 -8.48 -12.94
CA MET A 29 11.93 -9.63 -12.18
C MET A 29 11.18 -10.91 -12.59
N ALA A 30 9.86 -10.88 -12.65
CA ALA A 30 9.03 -12.03 -12.97
C ALA A 30 9.30 -12.57 -14.39
N GLU A 31 9.51 -11.65 -15.35
CA GLU A 31 9.75 -11.96 -16.76
C GLU A 31 11.24 -12.06 -17.13
N ASN A 32 12.15 -12.02 -16.15
CA ASN A 32 13.60 -12.09 -16.36
C ASN A 32 14.13 -11.04 -17.37
N LYS A 33 13.60 -9.82 -17.32
CA LYS A 33 13.98 -8.69 -18.19
C LYS A 33 15.24 -7.97 -17.70
N ILE A 34 15.67 -8.23 -16.47
CA ILE A 34 16.84 -7.63 -15.81
C ILE A 34 17.77 -8.72 -15.26
N ASP A 35 18.99 -8.36 -14.91
CA ASP A 35 19.93 -9.30 -14.26
C ASP A 35 19.55 -9.48 -12.78
N LEU A 36 19.21 -10.70 -12.41
CA LEU A 36 18.90 -11.08 -11.04
C LEU A 36 20.15 -11.45 -10.22
N ARG A 37 21.37 -11.16 -10.72
CA ARG A 37 22.65 -11.33 -10.01
C ARG A 37 22.86 -12.73 -9.43
N GLY A 38 22.28 -13.75 -10.07
CA GLY A 38 22.35 -15.14 -9.64
C GLY A 38 21.39 -15.49 -8.49
N TYR A 39 20.50 -14.62 -8.09
CA TYR A 39 19.38 -14.96 -7.21
C TYR A 39 18.18 -15.47 -8.01
N ARG A 40 17.33 -16.25 -7.34
CA ARG A 40 16.04 -16.68 -7.85
C ARG A 40 14.95 -16.22 -6.88
N PHE A 41 13.96 -15.51 -7.37
CA PHE A 41 12.84 -15.05 -6.58
C PHE A 41 11.61 -15.94 -6.77
N GLU A 42 11.06 -16.40 -5.66
CA GLU A 42 9.80 -17.13 -5.63
C GLU A 42 8.69 -16.17 -5.20
N HIS A 43 7.87 -15.74 -6.16
CA HIS A 43 6.78 -14.80 -5.92
C HIS A 43 5.62 -15.48 -5.18
N ARG A 44 5.13 -14.86 -4.10
CA ARG A 44 3.98 -15.25 -3.28
C ARG A 44 2.95 -14.15 -3.35
N LEU A 45 1.83 -14.43 -4.01
CA LEU A 45 0.76 -13.49 -4.28
C LEU A 45 -0.33 -13.64 -3.21
N GLU A 46 -0.41 -12.69 -2.30
CA GLU A 46 -1.34 -12.70 -1.17
C GLU A 46 -1.82 -11.27 -0.90
N ASP A 47 -3.00 -11.11 -0.30
CA ASP A 47 -3.48 -9.79 0.09
C ASP A 47 -2.60 -9.14 1.17
N ILE A 48 -2.63 -7.81 1.23
CA ILE A 48 -1.70 -7.05 2.08
C ILE A 48 -1.88 -7.33 3.58
N GLN A 49 -3.08 -7.66 4.06
CA GLN A 49 -3.28 -8.01 5.46
C GLN A 49 -2.62 -9.35 5.78
N THR A 50 -2.76 -10.34 4.90
CA THR A 50 -2.08 -11.64 5.01
C THR A 50 -0.57 -11.48 4.98
N LEU A 51 -0.03 -10.64 4.08
CA LEU A 51 1.41 -10.33 4.03
C LEU A 51 1.91 -9.67 5.31
N ASN A 52 1.15 -8.71 5.87
CA ASN A 52 1.46 -8.09 7.14
C ASN A 52 1.56 -9.11 8.28
N GLU A 53 0.62 -10.05 8.35
CA GLU A 53 0.61 -11.13 9.35
C GLU A 53 1.79 -12.10 9.17
N ARG A 54 2.13 -12.44 7.92
CA ARG A 54 3.32 -13.27 7.62
C ARG A 54 4.62 -12.56 7.98
N ALA A 55 4.70 -11.26 7.74
CA ALA A 55 5.86 -10.46 8.14
C ALA A 55 6.03 -10.44 9.67
N GLN A 56 4.94 -10.37 10.45
CA GLN A 56 5.03 -10.50 11.92
C GLN A 56 5.69 -11.82 12.35
N ARG A 57 5.44 -12.90 11.62
CA ARG A 57 6.04 -14.22 11.88
C ARG A 57 7.43 -14.41 11.24
N GLY A 58 7.90 -13.44 10.44
CA GLY A 58 9.21 -13.51 9.77
C GLY A 58 9.30 -14.57 8.66
N GLU A 59 8.17 -14.90 8.03
CA GLU A 59 8.09 -16.06 7.12
C GLU A 59 8.73 -15.83 5.75
N LEU A 60 8.66 -14.61 5.21
CA LEU A 60 9.17 -14.29 3.88
C LEU A 60 10.51 -13.57 3.96
N HIS A 61 11.39 -13.80 2.99
CA HIS A 61 12.68 -13.11 2.90
C HIS A 61 12.48 -11.62 2.57
N ILE A 62 11.56 -11.37 1.64
CA ILE A 62 11.15 -10.04 1.18
C ILE A 62 9.63 -10.02 1.19
N SER A 63 9.02 -8.92 1.62
CA SER A 63 7.57 -8.78 1.62
C SER A 63 7.15 -7.35 1.35
N ALA A 64 6.13 -7.15 0.54
CA ALA A 64 5.32 -5.96 0.62
C ALA A 64 4.61 -5.94 1.96
N ILE A 65 4.54 -4.79 2.59
CA ILE A 65 3.80 -4.55 3.83
C ILE A 65 3.11 -3.19 3.80
N SER A 66 2.09 -3.04 4.61
CA SER A 66 1.59 -1.72 4.97
C SER A 66 2.64 -0.98 5.82
N ILE A 67 2.85 0.32 5.61
CA ILE A 67 3.77 1.10 6.47
C ILE A 67 3.34 1.05 7.93
N HIS A 68 2.05 0.99 8.23
CA HIS A 68 1.55 0.75 9.59
C HIS A 68 2.09 -0.57 10.18
N ALA A 69 2.13 -1.63 9.38
CA ALA A 69 2.61 -2.94 9.83
C ALA A 69 4.10 -2.93 10.21
N TYR A 70 4.90 -1.99 9.67
CA TYR A 70 6.30 -1.85 10.03
C TYR A 70 6.51 -1.69 11.54
N LEU A 71 5.58 -1.05 12.24
CA LEU A 71 5.59 -0.91 13.71
C LEU A 71 5.71 -2.26 14.46
N TYR A 72 5.23 -3.34 13.86
CA TYR A 72 5.17 -4.66 14.48
C TYR A 72 6.26 -5.64 13.96
N VAL A 73 7.05 -5.20 12.98
CA VAL A 73 8.05 -6.05 12.32
C VAL A 73 9.44 -5.43 12.24
N ALA A 74 9.62 -4.22 12.79
CA ALA A 74 10.88 -3.49 12.75
C ALA A 74 12.06 -4.22 13.42
N ASP A 75 11.78 -5.14 14.33
CA ASP A 75 12.78 -6.04 14.94
C ASP A 75 13.32 -7.07 13.95
N LYS A 76 12.53 -7.48 12.95
CA LYS A 76 12.83 -8.55 11.98
C LYS A 76 13.20 -8.04 10.60
N TYR A 77 12.69 -6.88 10.20
CA TYR A 77 12.79 -6.38 8.84
C TYR A 77 13.35 -4.96 8.78
N ALA A 78 14.13 -4.70 7.73
CA ALA A 78 14.52 -3.36 7.30
C ALA A 78 13.68 -2.95 6.07
N LEU A 79 13.33 -1.67 5.98
CA LEU A 79 12.58 -1.11 4.86
C LEU A 79 13.53 -0.90 3.66
N LEU A 80 13.11 -1.28 2.47
CA LEU A 80 13.83 -0.94 1.25
C LEU A 80 13.62 0.56 0.93
N PRO A 81 14.59 1.23 0.32
CA PRO A 81 14.46 2.65 -0.04
C PRO A 81 13.63 2.89 -1.30
N CYS A 82 13.09 1.83 -1.92
CA CYS A 82 12.28 1.83 -3.13
C CYS A 82 11.08 0.89 -2.99
N GLY A 83 10.14 0.94 -3.93
CA GLY A 83 8.94 0.11 -3.94
C GLY A 83 7.84 0.62 -3.01
N ALA A 84 7.81 1.95 -2.74
CA ALA A 84 6.72 2.53 -1.98
C ALA A 84 5.46 2.68 -2.81
N SER A 85 4.32 2.50 -2.15
CA SER A 85 3.03 2.98 -2.59
C SER A 85 2.65 4.17 -1.71
N MET A 86 2.68 5.38 -2.28
CA MET A 86 2.39 6.63 -1.58
C MET A 86 1.32 7.44 -2.32
N GLY A 87 0.33 7.91 -1.58
CA GLY A 87 -0.71 8.77 -2.11
C GLY A 87 -0.35 10.25 -1.94
N ASP A 88 -0.07 10.96 -3.04
CA ASP A 88 0.24 12.38 -3.00
C ASP A 88 -0.99 13.25 -3.33
N GLY A 89 -1.80 13.52 -2.31
CA GLY A 89 -3.08 14.24 -2.46
C GLY A 89 -4.25 13.35 -2.86
N TYR A 90 -4.10 12.06 -2.78
CA TYR A 90 -5.12 11.01 -2.94
C TYR A 90 -4.75 9.80 -2.08
N GLY A 91 -5.71 8.91 -1.81
CA GLY A 91 -5.43 7.72 -1.01
C GLY A 91 -6.65 6.86 -0.77
N PRO A 92 -6.65 6.08 0.32
CA PRO A 92 -7.80 5.30 0.72
C PRO A 92 -9.05 6.16 0.90
N LEU A 93 -10.19 5.65 0.40
CA LEU A 93 -11.46 6.35 0.46
C LEU A 93 -12.38 5.74 1.52
N ILE A 94 -13.07 6.60 2.26
CA ILE A 94 -14.29 6.19 2.93
C ILE A 94 -15.46 6.44 2.00
N VAL A 95 -16.20 5.37 1.71
CA VAL A 95 -17.40 5.41 0.89
C VAL A 95 -18.61 4.94 1.67
N ARG A 96 -19.80 5.41 1.29
CA ARG A 96 -21.09 4.93 1.77
C ARG A 96 -22.06 4.79 0.61
N LYS A 97 -23.16 4.08 0.83
CA LYS A 97 -24.24 4.01 -0.16
C LYS A 97 -24.81 5.40 -0.39
N HIS A 98 -25.00 5.75 -1.67
CA HIS A 98 -25.56 7.06 -2.01
C HIS A 98 -26.99 7.15 -1.42
N PRO A 99 -27.31 8.15 -0.60
CA PRO A 99 -28.70 8.38 -0.23
C PRO A 99 -29.45 8.77 -1.50
N THR A 100 -30.67 8.27 -1.66
CA THR A 100 -31.56 8.56 -2.83
C THR A 100 -31.50 10.04 -3.21
N PRO A 101 -31.60 10.41 -4.52
CA PRO A 101 -31.04 11.64 -5.05
C PRO A 101 -31.63 12.89 -4.43
N ASN A 102 -30.89 13.53 -3.55
CA ASN A 102 -30.89 14.98 -3.36
C ASN A 102 -29.69 15.43 -2.53
N ILE A 103 -29.02 16.47 -3.05
CA ILE A 103 -28.03 17.31 -2.37
C ILE A 103 -26.56 16.88 -2.50
N GLN A 104 -25.96 17.19 -3.66
CA GLN A 104 -24.57 17.62 -3.68
C GLN A 104 -24.46 18.91 -2.87
N ARG A 105 -23.85 18.84 -1.70
CA ARG A 105 -23.42 20.03 -0.95
C ARG A 105 -21.90 20.02 -0.84
N SER A 106 -21.26 20.75 -1.74
CA SER A 106 -19.94 21.31 -1.48
C SER A 106 -20.08 22.38 -0.40
N THR A 107 -19.61 22.11 0.82
CA THR A 107 -19.65 23.06 1.94
C THR A 107 -18.24 23.31 2.47
N PRO A 108 -17.96 24.52 3.01
CA PRO A 108 -16.64 24.92 3.51
C PRO A 108 -16.11 24.08 4.70
N ASN A 109 -16.84 23.08 5.18
CA ASN A 109 -16.53 22.25 6.33
C ASN A 109 -16.59 20.73 6.04
N GLN A 110 -16.12 20.31 4.86
CA GLN A 110 -16.20 18.90 4.44
C GLN A 110 -15.61 17.91 5.47
N GLU A 111 -14.46 18.22 6.05
CA GLU A 111 -13.81 17.34 7.04
C GLU A 111 -14.64 17.22 8.33
N ARG A 112 -15.16 18.32 8.85
CA ARG A 112 -16.02 18.31 10.03
C ARG A 112 -17.28 17.52 9.79
N ASN A 113 -17.94 17.75 8.65
CA ASN A 113 -19.15 17.02 8.27
C ASN A 113 -18.88 15.51 8.07
N ALA A 114 -17.72 15.16 7.46
CA ALA A 114 -17.30 13.76 7.32
C ALA A 114 -17.12 13.10 8.70
N ARG A 115 -16.38 13.74 9.63
CA ARG A 115 -16.19 13.22 11.00
C ARG A 115 -17.51 13.09 11.75
N GLU A 116 -18.39 14.06 11.67
CA GLU A 116 -19.72 14.03 12.30
C GLU A 116 -20.57 12.89 11.73
N SER A 117 -20.57 12.69 10.42
CA SER A 117 -21.35 11.63 9.75
C SER A 117 -20.83 10.22 10.04
N LEU A 118 -19.56 10.07 10.37
CA LEU A 118 -18.92 8.78 10.66
C LEU A 118 -18.82 8.46 12.16
N ARG A 119 -19.14 9.42 13.04
CA ARG A 119 -18.96 9.29 14.51
C ARG A 119 -19.57 8.03 15.11
N ASN A 120 -20.76 7.65 14.66
CA ASN A 120 -21.49 6.49 15.15
C ASN A 120 -21.61 5.38 14.09
N ALA A 121 -20.97 5.55 12.93
CA ALA A 121 -21.03 4.62 11.84
C ALA A 121 -20.18 3.38 12.14
N THR A 122 -20.66 2.21 11.73
CA THR A 122 -19.86 0.99 11.66
C THR A 122 -19.21 0.92 10.30
N ILE A 123 -17.87 0.89 10.26
CA ILE A 123 -17.07 0.96 9.02
C ILE A 123 -16.49 -0.42 8.70
N ALA A 124 -16.74 -0.93 7.50
CA ALA A 124 -16.03 -2.11 6.99
C ALA A 124 -14.59 -1.74 6.66
N VAL A 125 -13.62 -2.46 7.23
CA VAL A 125 -12.18 -2.21 7.04
C VAL A 125 -11.44 -3.45 6.55
N PRO A 126 -10.40 -3.31 5.69
CA PRO A 126 -9.72 -4.46 5.09
C PRO A 126 -8.75 -5.18 6.04
N GLY A 127 -8.40 -4.57 7.16
CA GLY A 127 -7.48 -5.13 8.16
C GLY A 127 -6.91 -4.07 9.08
N LYS A 128 -6.65 -4.46 10.33
CA LYS A 128 -6.17 -3.55 11.39
C LYS A 128 -4.72 -3.10 11.20
N MET A 129 -3.93 -3.87 10.46
CA MET A 129 -2.52 -3.56 10.22
C MET A 129 -2.30 -2.74 8.95
N THR A 130 -3.36 -2.42 8.19
CA THR A 130 -3.24 -1.61 6.98
C THR A 130 -2.94 -0.15 7.31
N SER A 131 -2.14 0.52 6.48
CA SER A 131 -1.90 1.97 6.60
C SER A 131 -3.19 2.78 6.43
N ALA A 132 -4.13 2.27 5.65
CA ALA A 132 -5.45 2.87 5.52
C ALA A 132 -6.22 2.88 6.84
N PHE A 133 -6.14 1.78 7.63
CA PHE A 133 -6.75 1.71 8.96
C PHE A 133 -6.13 2.74 9.91
N LEU A 134 -4.80 2.82 9.95
CA LEU A 134 -4.11 3.84 10.77
C LEU A 134 -4.46 5.26 10.32
N ALA A 135 -4.49 5.54 9.01
CA ALA A 135 -4.90 6.84 8.50
C ALA A 135 -6.33 7.19 8.93
N LEU A 136 -7.25 6.21 8.94
CA LEU A 136 -8.61 6.40 9.43
C LEU A 136 -8.64 6.65 10.94
N GLN A 137 -7.83 5.96 11.74
CA GLN A 137 -7.69 6.24 13.18
C GLN A 137 -7.13 7.65 13.43
N LEU A 138 -6.13 8.07 12.67
CA LEU A 138 -5.58 9.43 12.75
C LEU A 138 -6.62 10.50 12.35
N PHE A 139 -7.51 10.16 11.41
CA PHE A 139 -8.60 11.03 10.98
C PHE A 139 -9.74 11.09 12.00
N LEU A 140 -10.29 9.95 12.46
CA LEU A 140 -11.50 9.90 13.30
C LEU A 140 -11.24 9.84 14.80
N GLY A 141 -10.11 9.29 15.23
CA GLY A 141 -9.92 8.77 16.58
C GLY A 141 -10.49 7.35 16.71
N GLU A 142 -11.16 7.06 17.81
CA GLU A 142 -11.88 5.81 18.00
C GLU A 142 -13.15 5.77 17.14
N PHE A 143 -13.45 4.61 16.55
CA PHE A 143 -14.62 4.38 15.72
C PHE A 143 -15.05 2.91 15.75
N ASN A 144 -16.29 2.62 15.40
CA ASN A 144 -16.80 1.25 15.28
C ASN A 144 -16.42 0.67 13.92
N PHE A 145 -15.92 -0.58 13.91
CA PHE A 145 -15.54 -1.23 12.65
C PHE A 145 -15.76 -2.74 12.67
N ILE A 146 -15.85 -3.31 11.47
CA ILE A 146 -15.81 -4.75 11.21
C ILE A 146 -14.71 -5.02 10.20
N VAL A 147 -13.82 -5.98 10.52
CA VAL A 147 -12.79 -6.42 9.56
C VAL A 147 -13.44 -7.39 8.59
N VAL A 148 -13.29 -7.12 7.30
CA VAL A 148 -13.81 -7.95 6.22
C VAL A 148 -12.76 -8.07 5.11
N PRO A 149 -12.78 -9.12 4.28
CA PRO A 149 -11.92 -9.20 3.10
C PRO A 149 -12.06 -7.93 2.25
N PHE A 150 -10.95 -7.39 1.76
CA PHE A 150 -10.92 -6.10 1.07
C PHE A 150 -11.84 -6.05 -0.16
N ASP A 151 -12.01 -7.17 -0.87
CA ASP A 151 -12.89 -7.35 -2.02
C ASP A 151 -14.39 -7.44 -1.65
N LYS A 152 -14.72 -7.56 -0.37
CA LYS A 152 -16.09 -7.66 0.16
C LYS A 152 -16.63 -6.37 0.78
N ILE A 153 -15.82 -5.32 0.85
CA ILE A 153 -16.22 -4.07 1.52
C ILE A 153 -17.45 -3.46 0.86
N PHE A 154 -17.52 -3.40 -0.46
CA PHE A 154 -18.70 -2.90 -1.17
C PHE A 154 -19.96 -3.72 -0.87
N ASP A 155 -19.88 -5.05 -0.85
CA ASP A 155 -21.00 -5.96 -0.54
C ASP A 155 -21.56 -5.69 0.88
N PHE A 156 -20.67 -5.41 1.85
CA PHE A 156 -21.08 -5.11 3.22
C PHE A 156 -21.80 -3.76 3.33
N VAL A 157 -21.32 -2.75 2.64
CA VAL A 157 -21.97 -1.42 2.61
C VAL A 157 -23.28 -1.50 1.82
N GLU A 158 -23.31 -2.17 0.68
CA GLU A 158 -24.50 -2.28 -0.16
C GLU A 158 -25.64 -3.01 0.55
N SER A 159 -25.32 -4.09 1.25
CA SER A 159 -26.31 -4.88 2.03
C SER A 159 -26.74 -4.21 3.34
N GLY A 160 -26.15 -3.07 3.71
CA GLY A 160 -26.45 -2.37 4.97
C GLY A 160 -25.91 -3.07 6.23
N ARG A 161 -24.97 -4.02 6.07
CA ARG A 161 -24.26 -4.65 7.20
C ARG A 161 -23.27 -3.68 7.86
N THR A 162 -22.80 -2.70 7.11
CA THR A 162 -22.00 -1.58 7.59
C THR A 162 -22.51 -0.28 6.97
N ASP A 163 -22.31 0.85 7.66
CA ASP A 163 -22.76 2.16 7.23
C ASP A 163 -21.81 2.77 6.18
N ALA A 164 -20.52 2.39 6.26
CA ALA A 164 -19.47 2.87 5.39
C ALA A 164 -18.41 1.79 5.17
N GLY A 165 -17.51 2.01 4.19
CA GLY A 165 -16.41 1.11 3.88
C GLY A 165 -15.12 1.85 3.56
N LEU A 166 -13.98 1.29 3.98
CA LEU A 166 -12.64 1.79 3.71
C LEU A 166 -12.05 1.09 2.49
N ILE A 167 -12.00 1.77 1.36
CA ILE A 167 -11.54 1.23 0.07
C ILE A 167 -10.05 1.51 -0.13
N ILE A 168 -9.28 0.44 -0.40
CA ILE A 168 -7.81 0.49 -0.59
C ILE A 168 -7.34 -0.02 -1.95
N HIS A 169 -8.25 -0.41 -2.83
CA HIS A 169 -7.98 -1.03 -4.12
C HIS A 169 -8.58 -0.19 -5.27
N GLU A 170 -8.56 -0.73 -6.49
CA GLU A 170 -9.07 -0.08 -7.69
C GLU A 170 -10.53 0.42 -7.60
N GLY A 171 -11.30 -0.07 -6.65
CA GLY A 171 -12.61 0.46 -6.30
C GLY A 171 -12.62 1.97 -6.01
N GLN A 172 -11.47 2.55 -5.66
CA GLN A 172 -11.28 4.00 -5.54
C GLN A 172 -11.59 4.76 -6.84
N LEU A 173 -11.47 4.12 -7.99
CA LEU A 173 -11.78 4.72 -9.30
C LEU A 173 -13.19 4.42 -9.78
N THR A 174 -13.87 3.43 -9.19
CA THR A 174 -15.15 2.90 -9.71
C THR A 174 -16.34 3.06 -8.77
N TYR A 175 -16.11 3.40 -7.49
CA TYR A 175 -17.17 3.49 -6.46
C TYR A 175 -18.41 4.26 -6.90
N ALA A 176 -18.22 5.40 -7.59
CA ALA A 176 -19.34 6.24 -8.01
C ALA A 176 -20.24 5.55 -9.04
N ARG A 177 -19.66 4.70 -9.93
CA ARG A 177 -20.42 3.91 -10.90
C ARG A 177 -21.18 2.76 -10.24
N SER A 178 -20.73 2.34 -9.07
CA SER A 178 -21.34 1.28 -8.26
C SER A 178 -22.37 1.81 -7.25
N GLY A 179 -22.80 3.08 -7.36
CA GLY A 179 -23.84 3.66 -6.52
C GLY A 179 -23.37 4.12 -5.14
N PHE A 180 -22.06 4.31 -4.95
CA PHE A 180 -21.48 4.81 -3.70
C PHE A 180 -21.08 6.28 -3.84
N GLU A 181 -21.05 6.98 -2.71
CA GLU A 181 -20.49 8.32 -2.61
C GLU A 181 -19.24 8.34 -1.73
N LYS A 182 -18.28 9.20 -2.07
CA LYS A 182 -17.09 9.46 -1.28
C LYS A 182 -17.44 10.34 -0.08
N VAL A 183 -17.17 9.87 1.12
CA VAL A 183 -17.28 10.64 2.35
C VAL A 183 -16.02 11.44 2.59
N VAL A 184 -14.85 10.80 2.48
CA VAL A 184 -13.53 11.42 2.63
C VAL A 184 -12.48 10.64 1.85
N ASP A 185 -11.49 11.37 1.33
CA ASP A 185 -10.22 10.85 0.83
C ASP A 185 -9.15 11.09 1.90
N LEU A 186 -8.61 10.01 2.46
CA LEU A 186 -7.63 10.11 3.55
C LEU A 186 -6.27 10.62 3.08
N GLY A 187 -5.89 10.40 1.82
CA GLY A 187 -4.67 10.95 1.25
C GLY A 187 -4.77 12.46 1.00
N GLU A 188 -5.92 12.92 0.49
CA GLU A 188 -6.21 14.34 0.34
C GLU A 188 -6.21 15.06 1.71
N TRP A 189 -6.86 14.46 2.71
CA TRP A 189 -6.85 14.97 4.08
C TRP A 189 -5.43 15.04 4.65
N TRP A 190 -4.66 13.95 4.57
CA TRP A 190 -3.29 13.88 5.09
C TRP A 190 -2.37 14.92 4.46
N LYS A 191 -2.44 15.08 3.13
CA LYS A 191 -1.68 16.09 2.40
C LYS A 191 -1.99 17.51 2.87
N ARG A 192 -3.25 17.82 3.12
CA ARG A 192 -3.65 19.14 3.67
C ARG A 192 -3.13 19.35 5.08
N GLN A 193 -3.09 18.34 5.93
CA GLN A 193 -2.64 18.44 7.32
C GLN A 193 -1.12 18.56 7.45
N THR A 194 -0.38 17.85 6.62
CA THR A 194 1.07 17.65 6.80
C THR A 194 1.93 18.23 5.68
N GLY A 195 1.37 18.50 4.52
CA GLY A 195 2.12 18.81 3.29
C GLY A 195 2.83 17.61 2.66
N LEU A 196 2.78 16.43 3.29
CA LEU A 196 3.49 15.20 2.87
C LEU A 196 2.55 14.22 2.16
N PRO A 197 3.09 13.31 1.32
CA PRO A 197 2.29 12.21 0.79
C PRO A 197 1.87 11.25 1.92
N LEU A 198 0.75 10.54 1.74
CA LEU A 198 0.33 9.50 2.67
C LEU A 198 1.07 8.20 2.37
N PRO A 199 1.93 7.68 3.28
CA PRO A 199 2.61 6.42 3.05
C PRO A 199 1.66 5.25 3.28
N LEU A 200 1.50 4.40 2.27
CA LEU A 200 0.55 3.28 2.29
C LEU A 200 1.26 1.94 2.38
N GLY A 201 2.09 1.61 1.39
CA GLY A 201 2.84 0.38 1.31
C GLY A 201 4.32 0.62 1.11
N GLY A 202 5.11 -0.38 1.41
CA GLY A 202 6.54 -0.44 1.13
C GLY A 202 7.02 -1.88 1.14
N ASN A 203 8.23 -2.09 0.64
CA ASN A 203 8.84 -3.41 0.65
C ASN A 203 9.88 -3.52 1.76
N VAL A 204 9.91 -4.65 2.45
CA VAL A 204 10.85 -4.94 3.52
C VAL A 204 11.66 -6.19 3.21
N VAL A 205 12.88 -6.25 3.75
CA VAL A 205 13.78 -7.40 3.66
C VAL A 205 14.18 -7.83 5.07
N ARG A 206 14.25 -9.13 5.30
CA ARG A 206 14.60 -9.71 6.62
C ARG A 206 16.02 -9.32 7.03
N LYS A 207 16.20 -8.95 8.30
CA LYS A 207 17.48 -8.47 8.86
C LYS A 207 18.52 -9.56 9.03
N ASP A 208 18.14 -10.82 9.11
CA ASP A 208 19.06 -11.96 9.15
C ASP A 208 19.74 -12.25 7.80
N ILE A 209 19.24 -11.67 6.70
CA ILE A 209 19.90 -11.70 5.39
C ILE A 209 21.14 -10.79 5.45
N PRO A 210 22.32 -11.29 4.99
CA PRO A 210 23.55 -10.49 5.02
C PRO A 210 23.42 -9.13 4.35
N PRO A 211 24.02 -8.04 4.91
CA PRO A 211 23.88 -6.70 4.35
C PRO A 211 24.22 -6.55 2.85
N PRO A 212 25.25 -7.23 2.29
CA PRO A 212 25.50 -7.17 0.85
C PRO A 212 24.33 -7.73 0.02
N VAL A 213 23.74 -8.84 0.48
CA VAL A 213 22.58 -9.46 -0.19
C VAL A 213 21.35 -8.56 -0.10
N ARG A 214 21.11 -7.90 1.04
CA ARG A 214 20.01 -6.92 1.17
C ARG A 214 20.17 -5.75 0.20
N ARG A 215 21.41 -5.28 -0.03
CA ARG A 215 21.70 -4.24 -1.04
C ARG A 215 21.44 -4.72 -2.46
N ASP A 216 21.91 -5.93 -2.81
CA ASP A 216 21.62 -6.53 -4.11
C ASP A 216 20.11 -6.62 -4.36
N ILE A 217 19.34 -7.10 -3.38
CA ILE A 217 17.87 -7.18 -3.45
C ILE A 217 17.27 -5.79 -3.68
N SER A 218 17.71 -4.78 -2.94
CA SER A 218 17.25 -3.40 -3.08
C SER A 218 17.49 -2.85 -4.49
N GLU A 219 18.68 -3.09 -5.04
CA GLU A 219 19.05 -2.65 -6.38
C GLU A 219 18.26 -3.40 -7.47
N ILE A 220 18.08 -4.73 -7.34
CA ILE A 220 17.28 -5.51 -8.28
C ILE A 220 15.83 -5.01 -8.31
N ILE A 221 15.22 -4.76 -7.16
CA ILE A 221 13.85 -4.25 -7.11
C ILE A 221 13.76 -2.86 -7.74
N ARG A 222 14.72 -1.97 -7.46
CA ARG A 222 14.79 -0.65 -8.10
C ARG A 222 14.96 -0.75 -9.60
N GLU A 223 15.85 -1.62 -10.09
CA GLU A 223 16.03 -1.88 -11.52
C GLU A 223 14.75 -2.42 -12.18
N SER A 224 13.98 -3.27 -11.47
CA SER A 224 12.69 -3.74 -11.96
C SER A 224 11.67 -2.61 -12.11
N ILE A 225 11.60 -1.72 -11.12
CA ILE A 225 10.73 -0.53 -11.17
C ILE A 225 11.15 0.40 -12.31
N ASP A 226 12.44 0.70 -12.44
CA ASP A 226 12.99 1.54 -13.52
C ASP A 226 12.73 0.94 -14.91
N TYR A 227 12.85 -0.39 -15.04
CA TYR A 227 12.52 -1.09 -16.28
C TYR A 227 11.03 -0.92 -16.62
N GLY A 228 10.13 -1.17 -15.65
CA GLY A 228 8.69 -0.99 -15.82
C GLY A 228 8.31 0.45 -16.20
N LEU A 229 8.92 1.44 -15.57
CA LEU A 229 8.70 2.86 -15.90
C LEU A 229 9.18 3.23 -17.30
N THR A 230 10.27 2.62 -17.77
CA THR A 230 10.86 2.85 -19.12
C THR A 230 10.09 2.08 -20.20
N HIS A 231 9.59 0.87 -19.89
CA HIS A 231 8.84 -0.01 -20.78
C HIS A 231 7.36 -0.09 -20.37
N ARG A 232 6.77 1.09 -20.16
CA ARG A 232 5.47 1.24 -19.48
C ARG A 232 4.34 0.43 -20.15
N ASP A 233 4.28 0.41 -21.47
CA ASP A 233 3.22 -0.30 -22.21
C ASP A 233 3.30 -1.82 -21.98
N GLU A 234 4.50 -2.39 -21.96
CA GLU A 234 4.70 -3.82 -21.68
C GLU A 234 4.35 -4.16 -20.23
N ALA A 235 4.83 -3.34 -19.27
CA ALA A 235 4.58 -3.54 -17.84
C ALA A 235 3.07 -3.39 -17.51
N VAL A 236 2.37 -2.43 -18.12
CA VAL A 236 0.91 -2.29 -18.00
C VAL A 236 0.20 -3.50 -18.61
N ALA A 237 0.60 -3.96 -19.81
CA ALA A 237 0.01 -5.14 -20.43
C ALA A 237 0.15 -6.41 -19.56
N TYR A 238 1.32 -6.60 -18.93
CA TYR A 238 1.53 -7.66 -17.95
C TYR A 238 0.60 -7.52 -16.74
N SER A 239 0.50 -6.31 -16.20
CA SER A 239 -0.29 -5.99 -15.00
C SER A 239 -1.79 -6.16 -15.19
N LEU A 240 -2.28 -6.12 -16.45
CA LEU A 240 -3.72 -6.34 -16.76
C LEU A 240 -4.23 -7.72 -16.35
N ALA A 241 -3.35 -8.74 -16.29
CA ALA A 241 -3.73 -10.05 -15.77
C ALA A 241 -4.16 -10.02 -14.29
N TYR A 242 -3.78 -8.98 -13.57
CA TYR A 242 -4.06 -8.75 -12.14
C TYR A 242 -5.12 -7.65 -11.92
N ALA A 243 -5.57 -7.01 -13.00
CA ALA A 243 -6.53 -5.91 -12.95
C ALA A 243 -7.96 -6.44 -12.94
N ARG A 244 -8.51 -6.70 -11.74
CA ARG A 244 -9.89 -7.18 -11.56
C ARG A 244 -10.87 -6.15 -12.12
N ASP A 245 -11.77 -6.58 -13.01
CA ASP A 245 -12.87 -5.76 -13.55
C ASP A 245 -12.46 -4.37 -14.11
N MET A 246 -11.16 -4.16 -14.37
CA MET A 246 -10.64 -2.93 -14.97
C MET A 246 -10.31 -3.13 -16.46
N ASN A 247 -10.66 -2.14 -17.26
CA ASN A 247 -10.09 -2.03 -18.60
C ASN A 247 -8.66 -1.44 -18.53
N SER A 248 -7.91 -1.53 -19.63
CA SER A 248 -6.54 -1.03 -19.73
C SER A 248 -6.39 0.44 -19.29
N GLN A 249 -7.35 1.30 -19.61
CA GLN A 249 -7.31 2.71 -19.26
C GLN A 249 -7.39 2.95 -17.74
N LEU A 250 -8.28 2.22 -17.05
CA LEU A 250 -8.41 2.30 -15.59
C LEU A 250 -7.19 1.70 -14.89
N ALA A 251 -6.69 0.56 -15.38
CA ALA A 251 -5.48 -0.04 -14.85
C ALA A 251 -4.27 0.88 -15.00
N THR A 252 -4.07 1.50 -16.16
CA THR A 252 -3.02 2.49 -16.39
C THR A 252 -3.14 3.68 -15.43
N LYS A 253 -4.37 4.14 -15.18
CA LYS A 253 -4.62 5.24 -14.24
C LYS A 253 -4.29 4.82 -12.81
N PHE A 254 -4.76 3.63 -12.37
CA PHE A 254 -4.50 3.10 -11.02
C PHE A 254 -2.99 2.89 -10.79
N ILE A 255 -2.31 2.24 -11.71
CA ILE A 255 -0.85 2.07 -11.67
C ILE A 255 -0.16 3.44 -11.56
N GLY A 256 -0.57 4.44 -12.37
CA GLY A 256 0.01 5.77 -12.35
C GLY A 256 -0.23 6.56 -11.05
N MET A 257 -1.22 6.18 -10.25
CA MET A 257 -1.40 6.76 -8.91
C MET A 257 -0.35 6.23 -7.93
N TYR A 258 -0.06 4.95 -7.94
CA TYR A 258 0.74 4.29 -6.91
C TYR A 258 2.16 3.92 -7.34
N VAL A 259 2.44 3.86 -8.66
CA VAL A 259 3.79 3.71 -9.19
C VAL A 259 4.27 5.05 -9.75
N ASN A 260 5.07 5.75 -8.96
CA ASN A 260 5.53 7.11 -9.22
C ASN A 260 6.99 7.30 -8.73
N GLU A 261 7.48 8.53 -8.64
CA GLU A 261 8.84 8.84 -8.19
C GLU A 261 9.14 8.31 -6.77
N PHE A 262 8.15 8.28 -5.86
CA PHE A 262 8.33 7.69 -4.53
C PHE A 262 8.48 6.16 -4.58
N THR A 263 7.90 5.51 -5.58
CA THR A 263 8.10 4.08 -5.81
C THR A 263 9.53 3.78 -6.23
N ARG A 264 10.10 4.65 -7.07
CA ARG A 264 11.47 4.55 -7.54
C ARG A 264 12.49 4.77 -6.42
N ASP A 265 12.28 5.82 -5.64
CA ASP A 265 13.10 6.18 -4.47
C ASP A 265 12.24 7.01 -3.51
N TYR A 266 12.23 6.66 -2.23
CA TYR A 266 11.47 7.43 -1.25
C TYR A 266 11.99 8.86 -1.11
N GLY A 267 13.27 9.08 -1.34
CA GLY A 267 13.91 10.37 -1.15
C GLY A 267 13.74 10.91 0.26
N GLN A 268 14.10 12.16 0.48
CA GLN A 268 13.92 12.80 1.78
C GLN A 268 12.46 13.00 2.14
N ILE A 269 11.61 13.32 1.15
CA ILE A 269 10.18 13.59 1.37
C ILE A 269 9.44 12.32 1.77
N GLY A 270 9.67 11.20 1.07
CA GLY A 270 9.03 9.93 1.39
C GLY A 270 9.48 9.38 2.74
N ARG A 271 10.78 9.47 3.05
CA ARG A 271 11.31 9.09 4.39
C ARG A 271 10.70 9.96 5.49
N ALA A 272 10.58 11.27 5.28
CA ALA A 272 9.93 12.18 6.23
C ALA A 272 8.44 11.87 6.39
N ALA A 273 7.75 11.50 5.31
CA ALA A 273 6.34 11.10 5.34
C ALA A 273 6.12 9.84 6.20
N ILE A 274 6.97 8.81 6.02
CA ILE A 274 6.93 7.58 6.83
C ILE A 274 7.17 7.90 8.30
N SER A 275 8.25 8.64 8.61
CA SER A 275 8.58 9.02 9.99
C SER A 275 7.44 9.80 10.64
N LYS A 276 6.85 10.77 9.93
CA LYS A 276 5.72 11.56 10.42
C LYS A 276 4.49 10.70 10.69
N PHE A 277 4.15 9.79 9.76
CA PHE A 277 2.98 8.92 9.89
C PHE A 277 3.07 7.98 11.09
N LEU A 278 4.26 7.39 11.30
CA LEU A 278 4.50 6.49 12.42
C LEU A 278 4.63 7.24 13.76
N SER A 279 5.25 8.43 13.78
CA SER A 279 5.31 9.23 15.00
C SER A 279 3.93 9.74 15.43
N ASP A 280 3.06 10.11 14.47
CA ASP A 280 1.69 10.51 14.81
C ASP A 280 0.87 9.36 15.40
N ALA A 281 1.13 8.12 14.96
CA ALA A 281 0.52 6.93 15.56
C ALA A 281 0.95 6.76 17.02
N HIS A 282 2.23 6.95 17.32
CA HIS A 282 2.77 6.91 18.68
C HIS A 282 2.22 8.06 19.54
N ASP A 283 2.26 9.29 19.05
CA ASP A 283 1.84 10.48 19.78
C ASP A 283 0.34 10.45 20.13
N LYS A 284 -0.45 9.73 19.33
CA LYS A 284 -1.88 9.49 19.58
C LYS A 284 -2.18 8.24 20.42
N GLY A 285 -1.16 7.51 20.82
CA GLY A 285 -1.31 6.31 21.66
C GLY A 285 -1.85 5.09 20.89
N TYR A 286 -1.71 5.04 19.56
CA TYR A 286 -2.08 3.87 18.77
C TYR A 286 -0.97 2.81 18.75
N VAL A 287 0.24 3.18 19.16
CA VAL A 287 1.38 2.28 19.38
C VAL A 287 2.15 2.71 20.62
N ASP A 288 2.63 1.74 21.39
CA ASP A 288 3.21 1.98 22.70
C ASP A 288 4.70 2.43 22.63
N ILE A 289 5.39 2.16 21.54
CA ILE A 289 6.83 2.36 21.40
C ILE A 289 7.13 3.21 20.16
N PRO A 290 7.92 4.31 20.28
CA PRO A 290 8.43 5.01 19.11
C PRO A 290 9.37 4.09 18.33
N ILE A 291 9.22 4.03 17.00
CA ILE A 291 10.02 3.16 16.15
C ILE A 291 10.92 3.99 15.27
N GLU A 292 12.21 3.70 15.35
CA GLU A 292 13.18 4.18 14.38
C GLU A 292 13.09 3.32 13.11
N VAL A 293 12.89 3.97 11.97
CA VAL A 293 12.78 3.29 10.69
C VAL A 293 14.18 3.00 10.16
N GLU A 294 14.53 1.71 10.08
CA GLU A 294 15.77 1.26 9.46
C GLU A 294 15.56 1.05 7.96
N PHE A 295 16.32 1.75 7.14
CA PHE A 295 16.38 1.55 5.70
C PHE A 295 17.61 0.72 5.33
N VAL A 296 17.48 -0.07 4.26
CA VAL A 296 18.64 -0.69 3.60
C VAL A 296 19.41 0.41 2.89
N GLU A 297 20.73 0.52 3.22
CA GLU A 297 21.66 1.51 2.68
C GLU A 297 22.59 0.85 1.62
#